data_5c4ea3c5ca6da2507bba4e6e27f09b7d
#
_entry.id   5c4ea3c5ca6da2507bba4e6e27f09b7d
#
_cell.length_a   1.000
_cell.length_b   1.000
_cell.length_c   1.000
_cell.angle_alpha   90.00
_cell.angle_beta   90.00
_cell.angle_gamma   90.00
#
_symmetry.space_group_name_H-M   'P 1'
#
loop_
_entity.id
_entity.type
_entity.pdbx_description
1 polymer ?
#
loop_
_entity_poly.entity_id
_entity_poly.type
_entity_poly.pdbx_seq_one_letter_code
_entity_poly.pdbx_strand_id
1 'polypeptide(L)'
;FNRYYISFLDYHAPQNHRPVIHTHDYYEIILVSSGKGLHWCNTVETELNLGDMVLVRPRDIHCCRALSEEFCLINIIIPNQLFQELARYLGSSFRIERLLCGEPTCVHISVNELMQLEGKIRQLLLMNKIARDKMDFHFRAFLIDTFVSCFSEAPSVSKNEIPPWLQDLFYQMLLHKNFKEGLPAMYRLSHVSREYLTRMCRQHLGQTPSELINALRLEYAASELINTTIPVLDISQNAGFNNL
;
A
#
# COMPACT_ATOMS: atom_id res chain seq x y z
N PHE A 1 12.70 -11.63 -3.11
CA PHE A 1 12.54 -10.46 -4.02
C PHE A 1 13.70 -9.49 -3.81
N ASN A 2 14.71 -9.54 -4.70
CA ASN A 2 15.87 -8.63 -4.69
C ASN A 2 15.79 -7.62 -5.84
N ARG A 3 14.63 -6.96 -6.06
CA ARG A 3 14.49 -6.01 -7.17
C ARG A 3 13.73 -4.77 -6.72
N TYR A 4 14.35 -3.61 -6.91
CA TYR A 4 13.72 -2.30 -6.82
C TYR A 4 12.64 -2.20 -7.89
N TYR A 5 11.50 -1.68 -7.52
CA TYR A 5 10.42 -1.51 -8.47
C TYR A 5 9.89 -0.07 -8.39
N ILE A 6 9.88 0.59 -9.53
CA ILE A 6 9.21 1.88 -9.68
C ILE A 6 8.16 1.67 -10.76
N SER A 7 6.91 1.97 -10.45
CA SER A 7 5.81 1.89 -11.39
C SER A 7 5.05 3.20 -11.46
N PHE A 8 4.59 3.54 -12.67
CA PHE A 8 3.62 4.60 -12.90
C PHE A 8 2.27 3.96 -13.01
N LEU A 9 1.33 4.39 -12.19
CA LEU A 9 -0.04 3.90 -12.15
C LEU A 9 -0.98 5.02 -12.57
N ASP A 10 -1.54 4.89 -13.77
CA ASP A 10 -2.60 5.76 -14.25
C ASP A 10 -3.94 5.20 -13.78
N TYR A 11 -4.53 5.87 -12.82
CA TYR A 11 -5.88 5.57 -12.39
C TYR A 11 -6.89 6.30 -13.29
N HIS A 12 -7.04 5.87 -14.52
CA HIS A 12 -8.19 6.27 -15.34
C HIS A 12 -9.42 5.63 -14.70
N ALA A 13 -10.06 6.36 -13.81
CA ALA A 13 -11.22 5.85 -13.11
C ALA A 13 -12.45 5.82 -14.03
N PRO A 14 -12.92 4.65 -14.45
CA PRO A 14 -14.35 4.50 -14.65
C PRO A 14 -14.97 4.71 -13.26
N GLN A 15 -16.06 5.48 -13.17
CA GLN A 15 -16.76 5.89 -11.94
C GLN A 15 -17.16 4.73 -11.00
N ASN A 16 -16.83 3.49 -11.32
CA ASN A 16 -17.16 2.25 -10.60
C ASN A 16 -15.96 1.39 -10.19
N HIS A 17 -14.72 1.88 -10.31
CA HIS A 17 -13.58 1.08 -9.88
C HIS A 17 -13.50 1.10 -8.35
N ARG A 18 -13.85 -0.02 -7.72
CA ARG A 18 -13.64 -0.18 -6.28
C ARG A 18 -12.13 -0.28 -6.03
N PRO A 19 -11.61 0.46 -5.05
CA PRO A 19 -10.20 0.39 -4.71
C PRO A 19 -9.85 -1.01 -4.22
N VAL A 20 -8.72 -1.52 -4.71
CA VAL A 20 -8.17 -2.81 -4.31
C VAL A 20 -7.49 -2.65 -2.95
N ILE A 21 -8.12 -3.17 -1.90
CA ILE A 21 -7.55 -3.18 -0.55
C ILE A 21 -6.51 -4.30 -0.49
N HIS A 22 -5.26 -3.95 -0.16
CA HIS A 22 -4.17 -4.90 -0.08
C HIS A 22 -3.17 -4.56 1.02
N THR A 23 -2.22 -5.45 1.23
CA THR A 23 -1.04 -5.25 2.07
C THR A 23 0.16 -5.96 1.45
N HIS A 24 1.35 -5.58 1.86
CA HIS A 24 2.60 -6.14 1.37
C HIS A 24 3.65 -6.19 2.49
N ASP A 25 4.78 -6.85 2.23
CA ASP A 25 5.88 -7.05 3.17
C ASP A 25 7.09 -6.13 2.91
N TYR A 26 6.90 -5.04 2.17
CA TYR A 26 7.91 -4.05 1.83
C TYR A 26 7.43 -2.64 2.17
N TYR A 27 8.33 -1.67 2.16
CA TYR A 27 7.98 -0.25 2.22
C TYR A 27 7.64 0.26 0.83
N GLU A 28 6.67 1.15 0.75
CA GLU A 28 6.26 1.78 -0.50
C GLU A 28 6.15 3.30 -0.30
N ILE A 29 6.68 4.06 -1.25
CA ILE A 29 6.37 5.48 -1.35
C ILE A 29 5.37 5.65 -2.49
N ILE A 30 4.21 6.21 -2.16
CA ILE A 30 3.20 6.64 -3.12
C ILE A 30 3.38 8.15 -3.33
N LEU A 31 3.65 8.56 -4.57
CA LEU A 31 3.78 9.97 -4.96
C LEU A 31 2.69 10.33 -5.95
N VAL A 32 1.91 11.36 -5.66
CA VAL A 32 0.88 11.87 -6.58
C VAL A 32 1.54 12.75 -7.64
N SER A 33 1.55 12.27 -8.88
CA SER A 33 2.14 12.96 -10.04
C SER A 33 1.13 13.78 -10.85
N SER A 34 -0.17 13.50 -10.71
CA SER A 34 -1.25 14.35 -11.23
C SER A 34 -2.58 14.05 -10.56
N GLY A 35 -3.52 14.99 -10.68
CA GLY A 35 -4.89 14.81 -10.22
C GLY A 35 -5.06 14.78 -8.71
N LYS A 36 -6.18 14.17 -8.29
CA LYS A 36 -6.57 14.02 -6.88
C LYS A 36 -7.10 12.62 -6.63
N GLY A 37 -6.81 12.09 -5.45
CA GLY A 37 -7.30 10.79 -5.02
C GLY A 37 -7.55 10.71 -3.53
N LEU A 38 -8.09 9.58 -3.11
CA LEU A 38 -8.20 9.19 -1.71
C LEU A 38 -7.25 8.03 -1.45
N HIS A 39 -6.47 8.12 -0.40
CA HIS A 39 -5.70 7.03 0.15
C HIS A 39 -6.34 6.61 1.46
N TRP A 40 -6.83 5.39 1.51
CA TRP A 40 -7.24 4.76 2.75
C TRP A 40 -6.11 3.86 3.23
N CYS A 41 -5.67 4.07 4.45
CA CYS A 41 -4.64 3.23 5.06
C CYS A 41 -4.99 2.96 6.51
N ASN A 42 -5.11 1.68 6.84
CA ASN A 42 -5.51 1.19 8.13
C ASN A 42 -6.91 1.75 8.52
N THR A 43 -6.94 2.83 9.28
CA THR A 43 -8.18 3.48 9.76
C THR A 43 -8.35 4.90 9.24
N VAL A 44 -7.37 5.39 8.50
CA VAL A 44 -7.28 6.79 8.10
C VAL A 44 -7.57 6.91 6.62
N GLU A 45 -8.48 7.79 6.27
CA GLU A 45 -8.71 8.22 4.90
C GLU A 45 -8.09 9.61 4.73
N THR A 46 -7.21 9.75 3.75
CA THR A 46 -6.50 10.98 3.44
C THR A 46 -6.75 11.36 1.99
N GLU A 47 -7.22 12.58 1.76
CA GLU A 47 -7.24 13.13 0.41
C GLU A 47 -5.81 13.45 -0.03
N LEU A 48 -5.44 12.94 -1.20
CA LEU A 48 -4.14 13.16 -1.82
C LEU A 48 -4.27 14.11 -2.99
N ASN A 49 -3.39 15.10 -3.02
CA ASN A 49 -3.28 16.11 -4.08
C ASN A 49 -1.93 15.99 -4.79
N LEU A 50 -1.79 16.66 -5.94
CA LEU A 50 -0.52 16.77 -6.66
C LEU A 50 0.63 17.14 -5.69
N GLY A 51 1.72 16.37 -5.71
CA GLY A 51 2.87 16.56 -4.84
C GLY A 51 2.78 15.92 -3.46
N ASP A 52 1.64 15.31 -3.10
CA ASP A 52 1.58 14.53 -1.86
C ASP A 52 2.33 13.21 -2.00
N MET A 53 3.07 12.87 -0.95
CA MET A 53 3.90 11.69 -0.87
C MET A 53 3.59 10.95 0.43
N VAL A 54 3.22 9.67 0.33
CA VAL A 54 2.87 8.82 1.47
C VAL A 54 3.87 7.69 1.60
N LEU A 55 4.38 7.46 2.82
CA LEU A 55 5.16 6.27 3.14
C LEU A 55 4.23 5.19 3.72
N VAL A 56 4.01 4.13 2.95
CA VAL A 56 3.29 2.92 3.36
C VAL A 56 4.31 1.92 3.92
N ARG A 57 4.00 1.36 5.07
CA ARG A 57 4.89 0.42 5.79
C ARG A 57 4.51 -1.03 5.49
N PRO A 58 5.42 -1.97 5.71
CA PRO A 58 5.08 -3.38 5.71
C PRO A 58 3.88 -3.67 6.59
N ARG A 59 2.90 -4.44 6.05
CA ARG A 59 1.65 -4.81 6.72
C ARG A 59 0.63 -3.68 6.91
N ASP A 60 0.89 -2.46 6.51
CA ASP A 60 -0.18 -1.47 6.39
C ASP A 60 -1.22 -1.98 5.37
N ILE A 61 -2.48 -1.86 5.74
CA ILE A 61 -3.59 -2.26 4.89
C ILE A 61 -4.08 -1.00 4.21
N HIS A 62 -3.95 -0.94 2.88
CA HIS A 62 -4.22 0.29 2.17
C HIS A 62 -4.84 0.10 0.80
N CYS A 63 -5.38 1.18 0.26
CA CYS A 63 -5.80 1.29 -1.13
C CYS A 63 -5.84 2.76 -1.56
N CYS A 64 -5.80 2.98 -2.88
CA CYS A 64 -5.99 4.29 -3.48
C CYS A 64 -7.24 4.28 -4.38
N ARG A 65 -7.94 5.41 -4.41
CA ARG A 65 -9.09 5.64 -5.28
C ARG A 65 -8.98 7.02 -5.94
N ALA A 66 -9.19 7.08 -7.25
CA ALA A 66 -9.24 8.36 -7.96
C ALA A 66 -10.45 9.20 -7.53
N LEU A 67 -10.22 10.50 -7.37
CA LEU A 67 -11.26 11.53 -7.23
C LEU A 67 -11.35 12.41 -8.48
N SER A 68 -10.30 12.43 -9.31
CA SER A 68 -10.27 13.13 -10.60
C SER A 68 -9.94 12.17 -11.73
N GLU A 69 -10.27 12.53 -12.98
CA GLU A 69 -10.02 11.71 -14.17
C GLU A 69 -8.53 11.52 -14.47
N GLU A 70 -7.69 12.44 -14.03
CA GLU A 70 -6.24 12.47 -14.32
C GLU A 70 -5.40 12.03 -13.10
N PHE A 71 -5.95 11.19 -12.22
CA PHE A 71 -5.22 10.77 -11.03
C PHE A 71 -4.13 9.75 -11.39
N CYS A 72 -2.87 10.17 -11.25
CA CYS A 72 -1.70 9.35 -11.51
C CYS A 72 -0.81 9.26 -10.27
N LEU A 73 -0.33 8.05 -10.01
CA LEU A 73 0.60 7.76 -8.92
C LEU A 73 1.92 7.21 -9.45
N ILE A 74 2.99 7.52 -8.74
CA ILE A 74 4.28 6.84 -8.87
C ILE A 74 4.51 6.05 -7.60
N ASN A 75 4.62 4.72 -7.72
CA ASN A 75 4.93 3.84 -6.61
C ASN A 75 6.41 3.47 -6.63
N ILE A 76 7.08 3.63 -5.50
CA ILE A 76 8.50 3.30 -5.29
C ILE A 76 8.57 2.24 -4.21
N ILE A 77 8.88 1.00 -4.60
CA ILE A 77 8.97 -0.15 -3.70
C ILE A 77 10.38 -0.24 -3.12
N ILE A 78 10.47 -0.33 -1.80
CA ILE A 78 11.70 -0.40 -1.05
C ILE A 78 11.70 -1.69 -0.22
N PRO A 79 12.52 -2.71 -0.59
CA PRO A 79 12.63 -3.93 0.19
C PRO A 79 13.03 -3.66 1.65
N ASN A 80 12.51 -4.45 2.58
CA ASN A 80 12.79 -4.29 4.03
C ASN A 80 14.27 -4.18 4.35
N GLN A 81 15.10 -5.03 3.77
CA GLN A 81 16.53 -5.01 3.99
C GLN A 81 17.15 -3.67 3.58
N LEU A 82 16.77 -3.15 2.41
CA LEU A 82 17.26 -1.87 1.91
C LEU A 82 16.81 -0.71 2.79
N PHE A 83 15.57 -0.72 3.27
CA PHE A 83 15.07 0.29 4.19
C PHE A 83 15.85 0.28 5.52
N GLN A 84 16.17 -0.89 6.05
CA GLN A 84 17.00 -1.02 7.27
C GLN A 84 18.44 -0.50 7.04
N GLU A 85 19.02 -0.76 5.88
CA GLU A 85 20.33 -0.22 5.51
C GLU A 85 20.28 1.32 5.41
N LEU A 86 19.25 1.86 4.78
CA LEU A 86 18.98 3.31 4.70
C LEU A 86 18.83 3.92 6.11
N ALA A 87 18.02 3.31 6.97
CA ALA A 87 17.81 3.75 8.34
C ALA A 87 19.11 3.82 9.13
N ARG A 88 19.96 2.79 9.00
CA ARG A 88 21.27 2.74 9.65
C ARG A 88 22.21 3.82 9.11
N TYR A 89 22.18 4.07 7.79
CA TYR A 89 23.01 5.09 7.15
C TYR A 89 22.62 6.51 7.58
N LEU A 90 21.32 6.80 7.64
CA LEU A 90 20.82 8.12 8.06
C LEU A 90 21.07 8.40 9.55
N GLY A 91 21.23 7.36 10.35
CA GLY A 91 21.59 7.48 11.76
C GLY A 91 20.48 8.05 12.65
N SER A 92 20.77 8.19 13.94
CA SER A 92 19.79 8.59 14.96
C SER A 92 19.29 10.03 14.82
N SER A 93 20.05 10.92 14.19
CA SER A 93 19.64 12.31 13.97
C SER A 93 18.45 12.44 13.01
N PHE A 94 18.26 11.50 12.10
CA PHE A 94 17.13 11.49 11.18
C PHE A 94 15.81 11.06 11.85
N ARG A 95 15.89 10.33 12.99
CA ARG A 95 14.72 9.84 13.76
C ARG A 95 13.73 9.06 12.88
N ILE A 96 14.21 8.05 12.18
CA ILE A 96 13.40 7.25 11.26
C ILE A 96 12.20 6.60 11.97
N GLU A 97 12.28 6.38 13.28
CA GLU A 97 11.22 5.79 14.10
C GLU A 97 9.90 6.58 14.00
N ARG A 98 9.98 7.90 13.81
CA ARG A 98 8.77 8.74 13.65
C ARG A 98 7.97 8.41 12.38
N LEU A 99 8.63 7.89 11.34
CA LEU A 99 7.99 7.45 10.12
C LEU A 99 7.34 6.06 10.25
N LEU A 100 7.73 5.32 11.30
CA LEU A 100 7.33 3.95 11.54
C LEU A 100 6.18 3.81 12.54
N CYS A 101 5.85 4.88 13.27
CA CYS A 101 4.84 4.87 14.32
C CYS A 101 3.61 5.69 13.91
N GLY A 102 2.44 5.27 14.42
CA GLY A 102 1.17 6.00 14.23
C GLY A 102 0.59 5.88 12.83
N GLU A 103 -0.05 6.94 12.36
CA GLU A 103 -0.65 7.02 11.03
C GLU A 103 0.42 7.01 9.93
N PRO A 104 0.08 6.62 8.70
CA PRO A 104 1.01 6.71 7.58
C PRO A 104 1.53 8.13 7.39
N THR A 105 2.83 8.25 7.27
CA THR A 105 3.45 9.57 7.08
C THR A 105 3.11 10.11 5.71
N CYS A 106 2.42 11.25 5.67
CA CYS A 106 2.15 12.01 4.45
C CYS A 106 2.93 13.33 4.50
N VAL A 107 3.64 13.63 3.44
CA VAL A 107 4.35 14.90 3.25
C VAL A 107 3.96 15.51 1.92
N HIS A 108 4.02 16.84 1.82
CA HIS A 108 3.76 17.56 0.60
C HIS A 108 5.04 18.17 0.05
N ILE A 109 5.29 17.96 -1.24
CA ILE A 109 6.41 18.58 -1.95
C ILE A 109 5.89 19.59 -2.99
N SER A 110 6.66 20.64 -3.22
CA SER A 110 6.32 21.65 -4.22
C SER A 110 6.35 21.06 -5.64
N VAL A 111 5.68 21.74 -6.57
CA VAL A 111 5.70 21.34 -8.01
C VAL A 111 7.12 21.28 -8.56
N ASN A 112 8.02 22.18 -8.15
CA ASN A 112 9.41 22.15 -8.59
C ASN A 112 10.16 20.90 -8.07
N GLU A 113 9.96 20.54 -6.81
CA GLU A 113 10.54 19.32 -6.23
C GLU A 113 9.97 18.06 -6.89
N LEU A 114 8.66 18.05 -7.15
CA LEU A 114 8.01 16.96 -7.89
C LEU A 114 8.64 16.78 -9.28
N MET A 115 8.80 17.85 -10.06
CA MET A 115 9.44 17.79 -11.39
C MET A 115 10.88 17.27 -11.32
N GLN A 116 11.65 17.69 -10.31
CA GLN A 116 13.02 17.21 -10.10
C GLN A 116 13.03 15.71 -9.74
N LEU A 117 12.11 15.27 -8.85
CA LEU A 117 11.99 13.90 -8.43
C LEU A 117 11.57 12.98 -9.58
N GLU A 118 10.58 13.40 -10.38
CA GLU A 118 10.18 12.68 -11.59
C GLU A 118 11.32 12.57 -12.61
N GLY A 119 12.11 13.64 -12.79
CA GLY A 119 13.29 13.61 -13.65
C GLY A 119 14.29 12.54 -13.21
N LYS A 120 14.59 12.45 -11.91
CA LYS A 120 15.45 11.42 -11.33
C LYS A 120 14.87 10.01 -11.51
N ILE A 121 13.55 9.85 -11.31
CA ILE A 121 12.85 8.57 -11.50
C ILE A 121 12.95 8.12 -12.97
N ARG A 122 12.67 9.00 -13.92
CA ARG A 122 12.79 8.70 -15.36
C ARG A 122 14.23 8.30 -15.74
N GLN A 123 15.22 8.97 -15.16
CA GLN A 123 16.62 8.60 -15.35
C GLN A 123 16.94 7.22 -14.82
N LEU A 124 16.45 6.86 -13.60
CA LEU A 124 16.60 5.52 -13.02
C LEU A 124 15.96 4.45 -13.90
N LEU A 125 14.75 4.69 -14.41
CA LEU A 125 14.05 3.75 -15.30
C LEU A 125 14.80 3.54 -16.62
N LEU A 126 15.41 4.60 -17.16
CA LEU A 126 16.26 4.50 -18.35
C LEU A 126 17.52 3.66 -18.04
N MET A 127 18.19 3.95 -16.92
CA MET A 127 19.38 3.19 -16.49
C MET A 127 19.09 1.72 -16.26
N ASN A 128 17.92 1.38 -15.71
CA ASN A 128 17.49 -0.01 -15.54
C ASN A 128 17.46 -0.80 -16.87
N LYS A 129 17.19 -0.11 -17.98
CA LYS A 129 17.18 -0.70 -19.31
C LYS A 129 18.59 -0.87 -19.93
N ILE A 130 19.50 0.08 -19.62
CA ILE A 130 20.78 0.22 -20.33
C ILE A 130 21.97 -0.28 -19.50
N ALA A 131 21.95 -0.08 -18.18
CA ALA A 131 23.09 -0.33 -17.29
C ALA A 131 22.56 -0.85 -15.93
N ARG A 132 21.95 -2.03 -15.96
CA ARG A 132 21.25 -2.62 -14.82
C ARG A 132 22.16 -2.88 -13.61
N ASP A 133 23.41 -3.17 -13.82
CA ASP A 133 24.44 -3.36 -12.80
C ASP A 133 24.73 -2.09 -12.01
N LYS A 134 24.55 -0.91 -12.63
CA LYS A 134 24.75 0.41 -12.00
C LYS A 134 23.49 0.96 -11.32
N MET A 135 22.35 0.39 -11.62
CA MET A 135 21.05 0.85 -11.09
C MET A 135 21.01 0.87 -9.56
N ASP A 136 21.62 -0.11 -8.90
CA ASP A 136 21.59 -0.26 -7.44
C ASP A 136 22.17 0.96 -6.72
N PHE A 137 23.33 1.47 -7.13
CA PHE A 137 23.94 2.63 -6.48
C PHE A 137 23.10 3.90 -6.68
N HIS A 138 22.57 4.09 -7.89
CA HIS A 138 21.76 5.27 -8.21
C HIS A 138 20.42 5.23 -7.47
N PHE A 139 19.82 4.05 -7.34
CA PHE A 139 18.59 3.90 -6.57
C PHE A 139 18.82 4.15 -5.09
N ARG A 140 19.92 3.66 -4.50
CA ARG A 140 20.31 3.95 -3.11
C ARG A 140 20.55 5.44 -2.88
N ALA A 141 21.28 6.10 -3.78
CA ALA A 141 21.50 7.53 -3.71
C ALA A 141 20.19 8.32 -3.82
N PHE A 142 19.32 7.92 -4.76
CA PHE A 142 17.98 8.48 -4.90
C PHE A 142 17.15 8.34 -3.62
N LEU A 143 17.15 7.17 -2.96
CA LEU A 143 16.42 6.97 -1.71
C LEU A 143 16.96 7.85 -0.59
N ILE A 144 18.28 7.92 -0.41
CA ILE A 144 18.90 8.79 0.60
C ILE A 144 18.46 10.24 0.39
N ASP A 145 18.57 10.74 -0.84
CA ASP A 145 18.20 12.10 -1.18
C ASP A 145 16.70 12.36 -0.94
N THR A 146 15.83 11.44 -1.36
CA THR A 146 14.38 11.52 -1.15
C THR A 146 14.03 11.55 0.34
N PHE A 147 14.62 10.67 1.16
CA PHE A 147 14.32 10.65 2.59
C PHE A 147 14.83 11.92 3.29
N VAL A 148 16.02 12.37 2.95
CA VAL A 148 16.58 13.60 3.53
C VAL A 148 15.78 14.83 3.12
N SER A 149 15.43 14.95 1.84
CA SER A 149 14.75 16.14 1.33
C SER A 149 13.26 16.20 1.67
N CYS A 150 12.57 15.05 1.67
CA CYS A 150 11.11 15.05 1.78
C CYS A 150 10.61 14.61 3.16
N PHE A 151 11.33 13.73 3.85
CA PHE A 151 10.86 13.15 5.11
C PHE A 151 11.63 13.64 6.36
N SER A 152 12.65 14.49 6.22
CA SER A 152 13.45 14.95 7.36
C SER A 152 12.65 15.74 8.40
N GLU A 153 11.63 16.47 7.98
CA GLU A 153 10.75 17.29 8.84
C GLU A 153 9.35 16.72 9.00
N ALA A 154 9.15 15.45 8.61
CA ALA A 154 7.83 14.82 8.70
C ALA A 154 7.27 14.91 10.14
N PRO A 155 5.99 15.29 10.31
CA PRO A 155 5.39 15.44 11.63
C PRO A 155 5.37 14.11 12.39
N SER A 156 5.57 14.17 13.70
CA SER A 156 5.37 13.02 14.58
C SER A 156 3.89 12.83 14.86
N VAL A 157 3.37 11.61 14.65
CA VAL A 157 1.94 11.35 14.54
C VAL A 157 1.33 10.62 15.73
N SER A 158 0.01 10.64 15.74
CA SER A 158 -0.96 10.36 16.76
C SER A 158 -1.21 8.87 17.07
N LYS A 159 -1.98 8.65 18.16
CA LYS A 159 -2.15 7.43 18.98
C LYS A 159 -3.12 6.35 18.46
N ASN A 160 -3.49 6.28 17.18
CA ASN A 160 -4.48 5.27 16.73
C ASN A 160 -3.84 4.10 15.96
N GLU A 161 -2.93 3.39 16.61
CA GLU A 161 -2.34 2.20 16.01
C GLU A 161 -3.36 1.05 15.94
N ILE A 162 -3.40 0.35 14.79
CA ILE A 162 -4.13 -0.91 14.70
C ILE A 162 -3.47 -1.91 15.66
N PRO A 163 -4.25 -2.60 16.48
CA PRO A 163 -3.70 -3.65 17.33
C PRO A 163 -2.93 -4.69 16.50
N PRO A 164 -1.70 -5.08 16.90
CA PRO A 164 -0.88 -6.02 16.14
C PRO A 164 -1.60 -7.33 15.78
N TRP A 165 -2.41 -7.87 16.71
CA TRP A 165 -3.18 -9.08 16.46
C TRP A 165 -4.21 -8.93 15.33
N LEU A 166 -4.82 -7.74 15.18
CA LEU A 166 -5.79 -7.45 14.11
C LEU A 166 -5.08 -7.30 12.76
N GLN A 167 -3.91 -6.71 12.75
CA GLN A 167 -3.04 -6.61 11.58
C GLN A 167 -2.59 -8.00 11.10
N ASP A 168 -2.12 -8.84 12.04
CA ASP A 168 -1.72 -10.22 11.75
C ASP A 168 -2.91 -11.06 11.26
N LEU A 169 -4.10 -10.89 11.87
CA LEU A 169 -5.32 -11.54 11.41
C LEU A 169 -5.64 -11.17 9.96
N PHE A 170 -5.61 -9.89 9.63
CA PHE A 170 -5.89 -9.45 8.26
C PHE A 170 -4.86 -10.03 7.28
N TYR A 171 -3.58 -10.01 7.63
CA TYR A 171 -2.52 -10.62 6.83
C TYR A 171 -2.78 -12.13 6.59
N GLN A 172 -3.22 -12.85 7.62
CA GLN A 172 -3.61 -14.26 7.46
C GLN A 172 -4.82 -14.41 6.53
N MET A 173 -5.78 -13.48 6.58
CA MET A 173 -6.96 -13.53 5.71
C MET A 173 -6.66 -13.26 4.23
N LEU A 174 -5.52 -12.66 3.87
CA LEU A 174 -5.08 -12.53 2.47
C LEU A 174 -4.69 -13.88 1.84
N LEU A 175 -4.40 -14.89 2.63
CA LEU A 175 -4.12 -16.23 2.10
C LEU A 175 -5.39 -16.82 1.51
N HIS A 176 -5.31 -17.28 0.25
CA HIS A 176 -6.43 -17.81 -0.52
C HIS A 176 -7.30 -18.81 0.28
N LYS A 177 -6.67 -19.78 0.97
CA LYS A 177 -7.36 -20.79 1.80
C LYS A 177 -8.25 -20.15 2.87
N ASN A 178 -7.85 -19.01 3.45
CA ASN A 178 -8.54 -18.37 4.57
C ASN A 178 -9.70 -17.50 4.09
N PHE A 179 -9.50 -16.63 3.08
CA PHE A 179 -10.61 -15.83 2.56
C PHE A 179 -11.64 -16.68 1.80
N LYS A 180 -11.22 -17.78 1.17
CA LYS A 180 -12.11 -18.76 0.58
C LYS A 180 -13.04 -19.40 1.63
N GLU A 181 -12.48 -19.82 2.77
CA GLU A 181 -13.25 -20.33 3.91
C GLU A 181 -14.14 -19.23 4.52
N GLY A 182 -13.65 -17.99 4.58
CA GLY A 182 -14.41 -16.80 4.96
C GLY A 182 -14.52 -16.59 6.48
N LEU A 183 -15.70 -16.19 6.95
CA LEU A 183 -15.93 -15.89 8.38
C LEU A 183 -15.50 -16.99 9.34
N PRO A 184 -15.72 -18.30 9.07
CA PRO A 184 -15.21 -19.35 9.95
C PRO A 184 -13.70 -19.29 10.16
N ALA A 185 -12.91 -19.08 9.10
CA ALA A 185 -11.47 -18.91 9.22
C ALA A 185 -11.12 -17.66 10.03
N MET A 186 -11.77 -16.54 9.75
CA MET A 186 -11.50 -15.28 10.44
C MET A 186 -11.78 -15.36 11.94
N TYR A 187 -12.89 -16.00 12.33
CA TYR A 187 -13.22 -16.23 13.75
C TYR A 187 -12.24 -17.17 14.44
N ARG A 188 -11.83 -18.24 13.76
CA ARG A 188 -10.84 -19.18 14.29
C ARG A 188 -9.48 -18.52 14.51
N LEU A 189 -9.02 -17.72 13.56
CA LEU A 189 -7.72 -17.08 13.59
C LEU A 189 -7.65 -15.87 14.53
N SER A 190 -8.76 -15.21 14.78
CA SER A 190 -8.80 -14.00 15.62
C SER A 190 -8.61 -14.30 17.12
N HIS A 191 -8.94 -15.50 17.58
CA HIS A 191 -8.93 -15.88 19.00
C HIS A 191 -9.72 -14.95 19.94
N VAL A 192 -10.66 -14.18 19.40
CA VAL A 192 -11.52 -13.24 20.15
C VAL A 192 -12.99 -13.49 19.85
N SER A 193 -13.91 -12.88 20.64
CA SER A 193 -15.35 -13.00 20.37
C SER A 193 -15.74 -12.31 19.05
N ARG A 194 -16.84 -12.78 18.45
CA ARG A 194 -17.36 -12.23 17.17
C ARG A 194 -17.74 -10.76 17.29
N GLU A 195 -18.32 -10.39 18.41
CA GLU A 195 -18.76 -9.02 18.72
C GLU A 195 -17.55 -8.11 18.88
N TYR A 196 -16.53 -8.57 19.60
CA TYR A 196 -15.29 -7.82 19.76
C TYR A 196 -14.56 -7.65 18.43
N LEU A 197 -14.42 -8.73 17.64
CA LEU A 197 -13.83 -8.67 16.30
C LEU A 197 -14.56 -7.68 15.40
N THR A 198 -15.90 -7.73 15.37
CA THR A 198 -16.72 -6.85 14.55
C THR A 198 -16.51 -5.36 14.94
N ARG A 199 -16.46 -5.10 16.25
CA ARG A 199 -16.19 -3.76 16.76
C ARG A 199 -14.80 -3.27 16.36
N MET A 200 -13.77 -4.11 16.51
CA MET A 200 -12.39 -3.77 16.17
C MET A 200 -12.20 -3.57 14.66
N CYS A 201 -12.82 -4.43 13.82
CA CYS A 201 -12.81 -4.25 12.37
C CYS A 201 -13.46 -2.92 11.98
N ARG A 202 -14.63 -2.58 12.53
CA ARG A 202 -15.27 -1.28 12.24
C ARG A 202 -14.43 -0.10 12.71
N GLN A 203 -13.89 -0.19 13.93
CA GLN A 203 -13.11 0.88 14.54
C GLN A 203 -11.80 1.15 13.79
N HIS A 204 -11.10 0.09 13.38
CA HIS A 204 -9.74 0.19 12.83
C HIS A 204 -9.64 -0.01 11.32
N LEU A 205 -10.63 -0.66 10.69
CA LEU A 205 -10.64 -0.94 9.26
C LEU A 205 -11.84 -0.33 8.53
N GLY A 206 -12.73 0.37 9.27
CA GLY A 206 -13.92 1.01 8.69
C GLY A 206 -14.98 0.05 8.12
N GLN A 207 -14.76 -1.27 8.25
CA GLN A 207 -15.55 -2.33 7.61
C GLN A 207 -15.87 -3.44 8.60
N THR A 208 -16.94 -4.18 8.31
CA THR A 208 -17.25 -5.41 9.05
C THR A 208 -16.39 -6.57 8.56
N PRO A 209 -16.23 -7.66 9.37
CA PRO A 209 -15.59 -8.89 8.91
C PRO A 209 -16.12 -9.44 7.59
N SER A 210 -17.44 -9.38 7.39
CA SER A 210 -18.09 -9.85 6.16
C SER A 210 -17.74 -9.00 4.94
N GLU A 211 -17.72 -7.68 5.09
CA GLU A 211 -17.35 -6.73 4.04
C GLU A 211 -15.89 -6.91 3.62
N LEU A 212 -14.98 -7.09 4.60
CA LEU A 212 -13.56 -7.37 4.35
C LEU A 212 -13.38 -8.66 3.54
N ILE A 213 -14.04 -9.75 3.96
CA ILE A 213 -13.94 -11.03 3.24
C ILE A 213 -14.51 -10.92 1.83
N ASN A 214 -15.64 -10.25 1.67
CA ASN A 214 -16.22 -10.05 0.34
C ASN A 214 -15.31 -9.20 -0.57
N ALA A 215 -14.64 -8.19 -0.03
CA ALA A 215 -13.66 -7.40 -0.78
C ALA A 215 -12.51 -8.29 -1.28
N LEU A 216 -11.91 -9.12 -0.42
CA LEU A 216 -10.83 -10.05 -0.79
C LEU A 216 -11.26 -11.06 -1.86
N ARG A 217 -12.48 -11.61 -1.76
CA ARG A 217 -13.03 -12.55 -2.72
C ARG A 217 -13.27 -11.90 -4.09
N LEU A 218 -13.79 -10.68 -4.09
CA LEU A 218 -14.03 -9.92 -5.33
C LEU A 218 -12.72 -9.57 -6.02
N GLU A 219 -11.72 -9.18 -5.24
CA GLU A 219 -10.37 -8.89 -5.76
C GLU A 219 -9.75 -10.14 -6.42
N TYR A 220 -9.76 -11.27 -5.72
CA TYR A 220 -9.29 -12.53 -6.27
C TYR A 220 -10.04 -12.87 -7.56
N ALA A 221 -11.37 -12.80 -7.56
CA ALA A 221 -12.18 -13.09 -8.72
C ALA A 221 -11.88 -12.16 -9.90
N ALA A 222 -11.69 -10.85 -9.64
CA ALA A 222 -11.33 -9.87 -10.66
C ALA A 222 -9.95 -10.16 -11.27
N SER A 223 -8.97 -10.52 -10.43
CA SER A 223 -7.63 -10.92 -10.89
C SER A 223 -7.67 -12.16 -11.78
N GLU A 224 -8.43 -13.18 -11.38
CA GLU A 224 -8.57 -14.42 -12.17
C GLU A 224 -9.26 -14.17 -13.51
N LEU A 225 -10.30 -13.32 -13.54
CA LEU A 225 -11.00 -12.94 -14.77
C LEU A 225 -10.10 -12.23 -15.78
N ILE A 226 -9.13 -11.46 -15.32
CA ILE A 226 -8.19 -10.72 -16.19
C ILE A 226 -7.06 -11.62 -16.67
N ASN A 227 -6.56 -12.51 -15.79
CA ASN A 227 -5.29 -13.21 -16.02
C ASN A 227 -5.46 -14.66 -16.47
N THR A 228 -6.69 -15.22 -16.47
CA THR A 228 -6.93 -16.63 -16.79
C THR A 228 -8.10 -16.81 -17.75
N THR A 229 -8.22 -18.03 -18.30
CA THR A 229 -9.37 -18.47 -19.11
C THR A 229 -10.31 -19.39 -18.34
N ILE A 230 -10.21 -19.42 -17.02
CA ILE A 230 -11.05 -20.24 -16.15
C ILE A 230 -12.51 -19.78 -16.26
N PRO A 231 -13.50 -20.69 -16.37
CA PRO A 231 -14.91 -20.32 -16.38
C PRO A 231 -15.32 -19.48 -15.16
N VAL A 232 -16.18 -18.48 -15.35
CA VAL A 232 -16.64 -17.56 -14.29
C VAL A 232 -17.21 -18.31 -13.08
N LEU A 233 -17.93 -19.42 -13.34
CA LEU A 233 -18.48 -20.26 -12.27
C LEU A 233 -17.38 -20.84 -11.38
N ASP A 234 -16.32 -21.36 -11.98
CA ASP A 234 -15.19 -21.95 -11.26
C ASP A 234 -14.41 -20.87 -10.48
N ILE A 235 -14.22 -19.68 -11.09
CA ILE A 235 -13.63 -18.52 -10.42
C ILE A 235 -14.47 -18.14 -9.18
N SER A 236 -15.79 -18.05 -9.33
CA SER A 236 -16.70 -17.74 -8.22
C SER A 236 -16.58 -18.74 -7.08
N GLN A 237 -16.59 -20.04 -7.39
CA GLN A 237 -16.41 -21.10 -6.39
C GLN A 237 -15.02 -21.07 -5.75
N ASN A 238 -13.99 -20.80 -6.52
CA ASN A 238 -12.62 -20.67 -6.04
C ASN A 238 -12.44 -19.45 -5.15
N ALA A 239 -13.11 -18.35 -5.44
CA ALA A 239 -13.15 -17.18 -4.58
C ALA A 239 -13.92 -17.42 -3.26
N GLY A 240 -14.73 -18.48 -3.17
CA GLY A 240 -15.52 -18.83 -2.00
C GLY A 240 -16.94 -18.28 -2.00
N PHE A 241 -17.49 -17.87 -3.16
CA PHE A 241 -18.91 -17.57 -3.32
C PHE A 241 -19.67 -18.87 -3.50
N ASN A 242 -20.58 -19.17 -2.59
CA ASN A 242 -21.34 -20.44 -2.58
C ASN A 242 -22.67 -20.35 -3.33
N ASN A 243 -23.15 -19.14 -3.69
CA ASN A 243 -24.36 -18.90 -4.47
C ASN A 243 -24.08 -17.84 -5.53
N LEU A 244 -24.44 -18.15 -6.74
CA LEU A 244 -24.58 -17.18 -7.85
C LEU A 244 -25.95 -16.52 -7.75
#